data_88630fc956782ee3f6ee892e3a7817f8
#
_entry.id   88630fc956782ee3f6ee892e3a7817f8
#
_cell.length_a   1.000
_cell.length_b   1.000
_cell.length_c   1.000
_cell.angle_alpha   90.00
_cell.angle_beta   90.00
_cell.angle_gamma   90.00
#
_symmetry.space_group_name_H-M   'P 1'
#
loop_
_entity.id
_entity.type
_entity.pdbx_description
1 polymer ?
#
loop_
_entity_poly.entity_id
_entity_poly.type
_entity_poly.pdbx_seq_one_letter_code
_entity_poly.pdbx_strand_id
1 'polypeptide(L)'
;MNDLLNRRTVLKWASVLPLLGSIAAASISAQTKYDLLLKGGRVVDAKNNVSAVRDVAIAGRRIALVAENIPSSDARETIDVSSLYVTPGLVDIHEHVFSTSMNRDYTGEHCVRADSFSFRSGVTTVVDAGCTGWRNFGEFRDGVINKEKTRVFAMLNIVGSGMGGRMDVEQNTKDMDPARTAEVARRNSDVVVGIKVAHYAGPEWIAVDRAVEAGTMANIPVMVDFAEFRPERPFQELVLKHLRPGDIYTHQYLQEVPMLDAQGQVLPYLFEARKRGIIFDVGHGAGSFFFRQAIPAIRQGFVPDSISTDLHADSMNAGMKDMLNLMSKFLNMGMSLDDVIACSTWHPAREIHHEELGSLSVGSAADVAVLRLVHGKFGFVDSGHLRMNGDKMLVGELTVRDGKIVWDLNGMSARDWEKVKGN
;
A
#
# COMPACT_ATOMS: atom_id res chain seq x y z
N MET A 1 5.55 75.88 -55.27
CA MET A 1 5.98 76.35 -56.62
C MET A 1 5.95 75.10 -57.50
N ASN A 2 4.85 75.08 -58.27
CA ASN A 2 4.70 74.45 -59.60
C ASN A 2 5.15 73.01 -59.83
N ASP A 3 4.52 72.20 -60.55
CA ASP A 3 3.24 72.27 -61.36
C ASP A 3 2.87 70.89 -61.84
N LEU A 4 1.63 70.60 -61.85
CA LEU A 4 0.73 70.17 -62.91
C LEU A 4 1.09 68.95 -63.84
N LEU A 5 0.17 67.96 -63.76
CA LEU A 5 -0.50 67.27 -64.88
C LEU A 5 0.29 66.35 -65.83
N ASN A 6 -0.06 65.07 -65.90
CA ASN A 6 -0.86 64.61 -67.04
C ASN A 6 -1.44 63.22 -66.89
N ARG A 7 -2.68 63.08 -67.37
CA ARG A 7 -3.48 61.86 -67.49
C ARG A 7 -2.99 61.02 -68.70
N ARG A 8 -2.94 59.72 -68.53
CA ARG A 8 -3.33 58.77 -69.63
C ARG A 8 -3.84 57.47 -69.06
N THR A 9 -5.12 57.22 -69.34
CA THR A 9 -5.89 55.99 -69.15
C THR A 9 -5.34 54.89 -70.02
N VAL A 10 -5.04 53.72 -69.42
CA VAL A 10 -4.88 52.46 -70.20
C VAL A 10 -5.66 51.38 -69.49
N LEU A 11 -6.76 50.95 -70.11
CA LEU A 11 -7.48 49.73 -69.74
C LEU A 11 -6.51 48.54 -69.91
N LYS A 12 -6.42 47.75 -68.83
CA LYS A 12 -5.89 46.36 -68.95
C LYS A 12 -6.85 45.40 -68.30
N TRP A 13 -7.16 44.41 -69.07
CA TRP A 13 -8.02 43.29 -68.82
C TRP A 13 -7.64 42.57 -67.55
N ALA A 14 -8.60 42.33 -66.65
CA ALA A 14 -8.46 41.48 -65.49
C ALA A 14 -8.68 40.00 -65.89
N SER A 15 -7.64 39.22 -65.82
CA SER A 15 -7.74 37.75 -65.91
C SER A 15 -8.16 37.23 -64.54
N VAL A 16 -9.33 36.70 -64.43
CA VAL A 16 -9.81 36.00 -63.26
C VAL A 16 -9.21 34.60 -63.27
N LEU A 17 -8.23 34.33 -62.38
CA LEU A 17 -7.79 32.96 -62.04
C LEU A 17 -8.73 32.44 -60.95
N PRO A 18 -9.28 31.21 -61.08
CA PRO A 18 -10.00 30.58 -60.00
C PRO A 18 -9.02 30.14 -58.92
N LEU A 19 -9.12 30.72 -57.69
CA LEU A 19 -8.49 30.19 -56.48
C LEU A 19 -9.16 28.83 -56.17
N LEU A 20 -8.47 27.74 -56.53
CA LEU A 20 -8.73 26.43 -55.96
C LEU A 20 -8.27 26.47 -54.47
N GLY A 21 -9.17 26.75 -53.61
CA GLY A 21 -8.97 26.64 -52.17
C GLY A 21 -8.79 25.14 -51.81
N SER A 22 -7.55 24.75 -51.55
CA SER A 22 -7.26 23.47 -50.88
C SER A 22 -7.84 23.51 -49.48
N ILE A 23 -8.96 22.87 -49.29
CA ILE A 23 -9.49 22.57 -47.95
C ILE A 23 -8.53 21.51 -47.37
N ALA A 24 -7.52 21.97 -46.63
CA ALA A 24 -6.77 21.09 -45.75
C ALA A 24 -7.77 20.53 -44.73
N ALA A 25 -8.16 19.28 -44.91
CA ALA A 25 -8.89 18.55 -43.88
C ALA A 25 -7.96 18.47 -42.65
N ALA A 26 -8.18 19.35 -41.70
CA ALA A 26 -7.57 19.22 -40.38
C ALA A 26 -8.08 17.86 -39.84
N SER A 27 -7.23 16.88 -39.82
CA SER A 27 -7.48 15.63 -39.11
C SER A 27 -7.69 16.02 -37.65
N ILE A 28 -8.93 16.08 -37.20
CA ILE A 28 -9.29 16.15 -35.79
C ILE A 28 -8.79 14.81 -35.25
N SER A 29 -7.58 14.81 -34.68
CA SER A 29 -7.11 13.69 -33.86
C SER A 29 -8.18 13.53 -32.76
N ALA A 30 -8.95 12.46 -32.82
CA ALA A 30 -9.89 12.16 -31.77
C ALA A 30 -9.09 12.06 -30.47
N GLN A 31 -9.35 12.98 -29.57
CA GLN A 31 -8.70 12.99 -28.26
C GLN A 31 -9.08 11.69 -27.56
N THR A 32 -8.09 10.87 -27.24
CA THR A 32 -8.31 9.61 -26.53
C THR A 32 -8.93 9.90 -25.16
N LYS A 33 -9.91 9.08 -24.76
CA LYS A 33 -10.65 9.26 -23.49
C LYS A 33 -9.80 8.90 -22.28
N TYR A 34 -8.87 7.94 -22.48
CA TYR A 34 -8.06 7.36 -21.41
C TYR A 34 -6.58 7.46 -21.73
N ASP A 35 -5.77 7.59 -20.69
CA ASP A 35 -4.31 7.58 -20.84
C ASP A 35 -3.77 6.17 -20.96
N LEU A 36 -4.31 5.24 -20.14
CA LEU A 36 -3.90 3.85 -20.07
C LEU A 36 -5.12 2.94 -19.98
N LEU A 37 -5.07 1.83 -20.72
CA LEU A 37 -6.05 0.75 -20.66
C LEU A 37 -5.33 -0.56 -20.36
N LEU A 38 -5.65 -1.18 -19.23
CA LEU A 38 -5.28 -2.56 -18.90
C LEU A 38 -6.39 -3.49 -19.41
N LYS A 39 -6.08 -4.33 -20.41
CA LYS A 39 -7.09 -5.06 -21.16
C LYS A 39 -7.08 -6.56 -20.87
N GLY A 40 -8.27 -7.12 -20.60
CA GLY A 40 -8.48 -8.57 -20.57
C GLY A 40 -8.03 -9.28 -19.30
N GLY A 41 -7.65 -8.57 -18.25
CA GLY A 41 -7.21 -9.16 -17.00
C GLY A 41 -8.36 -9.62 -16.09
N ARG A 42 -8.08 -10.57 -15.20
CA ARG A 42 -9.02 -10.92 -14.14
C ARG A 42 -8.95 -9.88 -13.02
N VAL A 43 -9.91 -8.99 -12.99
CA VAL A 43 -10.04 -7.99 -11.92
C VAL A 43 -10.50 -8.67 -10.65
N VAL A 44 -9.78 -8.41 -9.54
CA VAL A 44 -10.16 -8.78 -8.16
C VAL A 44 -10.24 -7.51 -7.33
N ASP A 45 -11.45 -7.13 -6.95
CA ASP A 45 -11.74 -5.91 -6.19
C ASP A 45 -12.80 -6.23 -5.12
N ALA A 46 -12.35 -6.36 -3.89
CA ALA A 46 -13.20 -6.78 -2.76
C ALA A 46 -14.29 -5.76 -2.44
N LYS A 47 -13.99 -4.46 -2.54
CA LYS A 47 -15.00 -3.41 -2.30
C LYS A 47 -16.18 -3.51 -3.24
N ASN A 48 -15.92 -3.77 -4.51
CA ASN A 48 -16.93 -3.80 -5.55
C ASN A 48 -17.47 -5.22 -5.79
N ASN A 49 -17.02 -6.20 -5.01
CA ASN A 49 -17.38 -7.61 -5.13
C ASN A 49 -17.16 -8.14 -6.56
N VAL A 50 -16.03 -7.77 -7.15
CA VAL A 50 -15.65 -8.18 -8.52
C VAL A 50 -14.52 -9.21 -8.45
N SER A 51 -14.74 -10.38 -9.09
CA SER A 51 -13.71 -11.38 -9.38
C SER A 51 -13.98 -11.96 -10.78
N ALA A 52 -13.71 -11.14 -11.82
CA ALA A 52 -14.09 -11.44 -13.21
C ALA A 52 -13.14 -10.79 -14.22
N VAL A 53 -13.14 -11.30 -15.45
CA VAL A 53 -12.39 -10.67 -16.55
C VAL A 53 -13.01 -9.31 -16.86
N ARG A 54 -12.22 -8.24 -16.75
CA ARG A 54 -12.60 -6.85 -17.00
C ARG A 54 -11.40 -6.09 -17.57
N ASP A 55 -11.72 -5.00 -18.26
CA ASP A 55 -10.77 -3.98 -18.65
C ASP A 55 -10.78 -2.85 -17.61
N VAL A 56 -9.62 -2.25 -17.35
CA VAL A 56 -9.47 -1.12 -16.43
C VAL A 56 -8.89 0.06 -17.21
N ALA A 57 -9.68 1.12 -17.35
CA ALA A 57 -9.26 2.37 -18.00
C ALA A 57 -8.89 3.44 -16.97
N ILE A 58 -7.79 4.12 -17.23
CA ILE A 58 -7.20 5.14 -16.37
C ILE A 58 -7.15 6.47 -17.13
N ALA A 59 -7.60 7.55 -16.48
CA ALA A 59 -7.46 8.92 -16.98
C ALA A 59 -6.83 9.79 -15.90
N GLY A 60 -5.69 10.39 -16.20
CA GLY A 60 -4.88 11.12 -15.23
C GLY A 60 -4.48 10.24 -14.05
N ARG A 61 -4.87 10.66 -12.85
CA ARG A 61 -4.54 9.97 -11.59
C ARG A 61 -5.72 9.15 -11.04
N ARG A 62 -6.74 8.85 -11.87
CA ARG A 62 -7.98 8.22 -11.40
C ARG A 62 -8.39 7.03 -12.26
N ILE A 63 -9.00 6.05 -11.62
CA ILE A 63 -9.74 4.99 -12.32
C ILE A 63 -10.92 5.66 -13.04
N ALA A 64 -10.96 5.53 -14.34
CA ALA A 64 -12.00 6.15 -15.18
C ALA A 64 -13.16 5.20 -15.48
N LEU A 65 -12.86 3.92 -15.71
CA LEU A 65 -13.88 2.92 -16.02
C LEU A 65 -13.34 1.51 -15.75
N VAL A 66 -14.20 0.63 -15.25
CA VAL A 66 -13.97 -0.83 -15.20
C VAL A 66 -15.15 -1.49 -15.91
N ALA A 67 -14.91 -2.20 -17.02
CA ALA A 67 -15.96 -2.79 -17.84
C ALA A 67 -15.49 -4.08 -18.54
N GLU A 68 -16.42 -4.81 -19.17
CA GLU A 68 -16.10 -6.08 -19.86
C GLU A 68 -15.29 -5.87 -21.15
N ASN A 69 -15.57 -4.81 -21.87
CA ASN A 69 -14.91 -4.52 -23.14
C ASN A 69 -14.83 -3.01 -23.38
N ILE A 70 -13.63 -2.47 -23.25
CA ILE A 70 -13.33 -1.08 -23.56
C ILE A 70 -12.54 -1.05 -24.87
N PRO A 71 -12.97 -0.29 -25.90
CA PRO A 71 -12.23 -0.21 -27.16
C PRO A 71 -10.81 0.32 -26.93
N SER A 72 -9.81 -0.37 -27.49
CA SER A 72 -8.40 0.09 -27.38
C SER A 72 -8.18 1.43 -28.07
N SER A 73 -9.03 1.80 -29.05
CA SER A 73 -9.01 3.12 -29.70
C SER A 73 -9.36 4.28 -28.76
N ASP A 74 -10.00 3.99 -27.63
CA ASP A 74 -10.36 5.01 -26.63
C ASP A 74 -9.19 5.38 -25.70
N ALA A 75 -8.09 4.62 -25.74
CA ALA A 75 -6.91 4.82 -24.89
C ALA A 75 -5.69 5.23 -25.71
N ARG A 76 -4.83 6.05 -25.11
CA ARG A 76 -3.53 6.42 -25.68
C ARG A 76 -2.56 5.23 -25.69
N GLU A 77 -2.62 4.43 -24.64
CA GLU A 77 -1.81 3.23 -24.46
C GLU A 77 -2.70 2.08 -23.99
N THR A 78 -2.53 0.90 -24.59
CA THR A 78 -3.24 -0.32 -24.20
C THR A 78 -2.23 -1.40 -23.89
N ILE A 79 -2.34 -2.00 -22.70
CA ILE A 79 -1.51 -3.13 -22.27
C ILE A 79 -2.41 -4.35 -22.15
N ASP A 80 -2.04 -5.41 -22.84
CA ASP A 80 -2.71 -6.72 -22.70
C ASP A 80 -2.24 -7.38 -21.40
N VAL A 81 -3.17 -7.53 -20.46
CA VAL A 81 -2.96 -8.18 -19.17
C VAL A 81 -3.80 -9.48 -19.07
N SER A 82 -4.14 -10.06 -20.22
CA SER A 82 -4.84 -11.34 -20.30
C SER A 82 -4.10 -12.43 -19.50
N SER A 83 -4.84 -13.27 -18.81
CA SER A 83 -4.31 -14.32 -17.91
C SER A 83 -3.60 -13.80 -16.65
N LEU A 84 -3.62 -12.51 -16.40
CA LEU A 84 -3.10 -11.89 -15.17
C LEU A 84 -4.25 -11.44 -14.26
N TYR A 85 -3.93 -11.26 -12.99
CA TYR A 85 -4.83 -10.66 -12.01
C TYR A 85 -4.58 -9.16 -11.94
N VAL A 86 -5.65 -8.38 -11.98
CA VAL A 86 -5.61 -6.92 -11.85
C VAL A 86 -6.32 -6.55 -10.56
N THR A 87 -5.59 -5.92 -9.63
CA THR A 87 -6.09 -5.57 -8.30
C THR A 87 -5.88 -4.07 -8.04
N PRO A 88 -6.55 -3.47 -7.06
CA PRO A 88 -6.06 -2.21 -6.51
C PRO A 88 -4.58 -2.33 -6.15
N GLY A 89 -3.84 -1.23 -6.13
CA GLY A 89 -2.48 -1.21 -5.61
C GLY A 89 -2.45 -1.75 -4.18
N LEU A 90 -1.46 -2.58 -3.87
CA LEU A 90 -1.36 -3.18 -2.55
C LEU A 90 -1.03 -2.10 -1.51
N VAL A 91 -1.61 -2.25 -0.32
CA VAL A 91 -1.45 -1.36 0.83
C VAL A 91 -0.79 -2.13 1.96
N ASP A 92 0.41 -1.71 2.33
CA ASP A 92 1.15 -2.28 3.46
C ASP A 92 1.10 -1.31 4.65
N ILE A 93 0.37 -1.68 5.70
CA ILE A 93 0.17 -0.79 6.85
C ILE A 93 1.24 -0.92 7.94
N HIS A 94 2.28 -1.72 7.69
CA HIS A 94 3.36 -1.91 8.65
C HIS A 94 4.70 -2.04 7.93
N GLU A 95 5.40 -0.92 7.75
CA GLU A 95 6.76 -0.86 7.22
C GLU A 95 7.62 0.12 8.03
N HIS A 96 8.93 0.10 7.83
CA HIS A 96 9.90 1.01 8.42
C HIS A 96 10.68 1.70 7.31
N VAL A 97 10.28 2.95 6.99
CA VAL A 97 10.77 3.65 5.78
C VAL A 97 11.41 5.02 6.07
N PHE A 98 11.60 5.38 7.32
CA PHE A 98 12.31 6.61 7.69
C PHE A 98 13.82 6.44 7.53
N SER A 99 14.27 6.17 6.31
CA SER A 99 15.68 6.07 5.97
C SER A 99 16.28 7.44 5.70
N THR A 100 17.03 7.98 6.65
CA THR A 100 17.81 9.21 6.46
C THR A 100 19.29 8.93 6.62
N SER A 101 20.12 9.70 5.90
CA SER A 101 21.59 9.62 6.03
C SER A 101 22.12 10.09 7.39
N MET A 102 21.28 10.69 8.21
CA MET A 102 21.65 11.30 9.47
C MET A 102 21.41 10.41 10.69
N ASN A 103 20.63 9.36 10.55
CA ASN A 103 20.30 8.47 11.65
C ASN A 103 20.84 7.07 11.37
N ARG A 104 21.73 6.56 12.21
CA ARG A 104 22.36 5.24 12.09
C ARG A 104 21.64 4.15 12.88
N ASP A 105 20.58 4.53 13.58
CA ASP A 105 19.80 3.63 14.39
C ASP A 105 18.67 2.98 13.57
N TYR A 106 17.70 2.34 14.20
CA TYR A 106 16.60 1.63 13.59
C TYR A 106 15.90 2.42 12.46
N THR A 107 15.80 3.73 12.63
CA THR A 107 15.25 4.66 11.63
C THR A 107 16.20 4.99 10.48
N GLY A 108 17.42 4.51 10.46
CA GLY A 108 18.39 4.79 9.39
C GLY A 108 19.00 3.55 8.80
N GLU A 109 19.53 2.68 9.65
CA GLU A 109 20.28 1.49 9.23
C GLU A 109 19.37 0.32 8.91
N HIS A 110 18.29 0.14 9.67
CA HIS A 110 17.33 -0.94 9.48
C HIS A 110 16.16 -0.54 8.57
N CYS A 111 15.85 0.75 8.42
CA CYS A 111 14.82 1.21 7.51
C CYS A 111 15.25 1.12 6.05
N VAL A 112 14.26 0.97 5.18
CA VAL A 112 14.46 0.89 3.73
C VAL A 112 13.80 2.08 3.02
N ARG A 113 14.27 2.41 1.83
CA ARG A 113 13.58 3.37 0.99
C ARG A 113 12.39 2.70 0.31
N ALA A 114 11.19 3.25 0.51
CA ALA A 114 9.97 2.68 -0.04
C ALA A 114 10.05 2.46 -1.56
N ASP A 115 10.53 3.44 -2.33
CA ASP A 115 10.67 3.35 -3.78
C ASP A 115 11.60 2.21 -4.25
N SER A 116 12.45 1.69 -3.38
CA SER A 116 13.40 0.62 -3.74
C SER A 116 12.77 -0.77 -3.72
N PHE A 117 11.64 -0.94 -3.03
CA PHE A 117 11.07 -2.28 -2.79
C PHE A 117 9.57 -2.38 -3.09
N SER A 118 8.80 -1.32 -2.85
CA SER A 118 7.35 -1.38 -2.88
C SER A 118 6.81 -1.72 -4.26
N PHE A 119 7.24 -1.02 -5.30
CA PHE A 119 6.65 -1.15 -6.64
C PHE A 119 6.83 -2.53 -7.27
N ARG A 120 7.97 -3.19 -7.06
CA ARG A 120 8.22 -4.52 -7.62
C ARG A 120 7.32 -5.60 -7.02
N SER A 121 6.76 -5.34 -5.86
CA SER A 121 5.81 -6.23 -5.18
C SER A 121 4.35 -5.76 -5.30
N GLY A 122 4.04 -4.79 -6.18
CA GLY A 122 2.69 -4.30 -6.37
C GLY A 122 2.20 -3.33 -5.28
N VAL A 123 3.04 -3.02 -4.28
CA VAL A 123 2.71 -2.09 -3.20
C VAL A 123 2.81 -0.66 -3.71
N THR A 124 1.73 0.10 -3.57
CA THR A 124 1.65 1.51 -3.98
C THR A 124 1.53 2.46 -2.80
N THR A 125 1.14 1.93 -1.65
CA THR A 125 0.94 2.68 -0.40
C THR A 125 1.56 1.91 0.76
N VAL A 126 2.35 2.59 1.56
CA VAL A 126 2.96 2.07 2.78
C VAL A 126 2.65 2.97 3.96
N VAL A 127 2.60 2.38 5.16
CA VAL A 127 2.50 3.13 6.41
C VAL A 127 3.73 2.84 7.26
N ASP A 128 4.49 3.87 7.56
CA ASP A 128 5.58 3.76 8.53
C ASP A 128 5.02 3.56 9.94
N ALA A 129 5.41 2.46 10.56
CA ALA A 129 4.83 2.00 11.82
C ALA A 129 5.62 2.51 13.04
N GLY A 130 5.80 3.83 13.15
CA GLY A 130 6.27 4.45 14.38
C GLY A 130 7.76 4.73 14.45
N CYS A 131 8.47 4.79 13.32
CA CYS A 131 9.85 5.27 13.31
C CYS A 131 9.97 6.68 13.88
N THR A 132 8.92 7.50 13.77
CA THR A 132 8.89 8.86 14.31
C THR A 132 7.78 9.06 15.35
N GLY A 133 8.02 9.99 16.25
CA GLY A 133 7.03 10.51 17.17
C GLY A 133 6.83 12.02 16.99
N TRP A 134 6.17 12.66 17.96
CA TRP A 134 5.79 14.07 17.86
C TRP A 134 6.98 15.04 17.80
N ARG A 135 8.21 14.63 18.18
CA ARG A 135 9.40 15.49 18.16
C ARG A 135 10.06 15.61 16.79
N ASN A 136 10.08 14.55 16.02
CA ASN A 136 10.89 14.43 14.80
C ASN A 136 10.08 14.13 13.54
N PHE A 137 8.75 14.17 13.61
CA PHE A 137 7.88 13.90 12.46
C PHE A 137 8.15 14.84 11.27
N GLY A 138 8.49 16.10 11.53
CA GLY A 138 8.82 17.07 10.48
C GLY A 138 9.97 16.61 9.58
N GLU A 139 11.01 16.01 10.16
CA GLU A 139 12.16 15.45 9.41
C GLU A 139 11.72 14.31 8.50
N PHE A 140 10.84 13.45 8.98
CA PHE A 140 10.30 12.35 8.20
C PHE A 140 9.42 12.86 7.05
N ARG A 141 8.53 13.81 7.33
CA ARG A 141 7.68 14.42 6.32
C ARG A 141 8.51 15.05 5.19
N ASP A 142 9.50 15.86 5.52
CA ASP A 142 10.32 16.58 4.54
C ASP A 142 11.38 15.70 3.88
N GLY A 143 11.92 14.74 4.63
CA GLY A 143 13.00 13.86 4.19
C GLY A 143 12.53 12.69 3.33
N VAL A 144 11.36 12.14 3.61
CA VAL A 144 10.85 10.90 2.98
C VAL A 144 9.48 11.11 2.37
N ILE A 145 8.44 11.43 3.16
CA ILE A 145 7.05 11.44 2.69
C ILE A 145 6.87 12.32 1.45
N ASN A 146 7.45 13.51 1.46
CA ASN A 146 7.35 14.48 0.36
C ASN A 146 8.24 14.14 -0.85
N LYS A 147 9.10 13.11 -0.78
CA LYS A 147 10.08 12.81 -1.82
C LYS A 147 9.88 11.47 -2.50
N GLU A 148 9.34 10.48 -1.79
CA GLU A 148 9.11 9.15 -2.36
C GLU A 148 7.94 9.17 -3.36
N LYS A 149 8.01 8.34 -4.40
CA LYS A 149 6.92 8.12 -5.36
C LYS A 149 5.87 7.18 -4.80
N THR A 150 6.29 6.22 -3.99
CA THR A 150 5.40 5.41 -3.16
C THR A 150 4.62 6.33 -2.24
N ARG A 151 3.32 6.11 -2.08
CA ARG A 151 2.55 6.87 -1.09
C ARG A 151 2.96 6.39 0.29
N VAL A 152 3.47 7.33 1.09
CA VAL A 152 3.91 7.05 2.45
C VAL A 152 3.00 7.77 3.43
N PHE A 153 2.39 6.99 4.31
CA PHE A 153 1.70 7.46 5.50
C PHE A 153 2.51 7.13 6.76
N ALA A 154 2.06 7.60 7.91
CA ALA A 154 2.71 7.34 9.18
C ALA A 154 1.71 7.04 10.29
N MET A 155 2.06 6.10 11.15
CA MET A 155 1.56 6.02 12.51
C MET A 155 2.59 6.65 13.44
N LEU A 156 2.21 7.71 14.17
CA LEU A 156 3.12 8.35 15.10
C LEU A 156 3.34 7.46 16.33
N ASN A 157 4.59 7.22 16.69
CA ASN A 157 4.89 6.57 17.96
C ASN A 157 4.43 7.46 19.13
N ILE A 158 3.86 6.85 20.15
CA ILE A 158 3.45 7.57 21.37
C ILE A 158 4.67 8.17 22.09
N VAL A 159 5.86 7.58 21.94
CA VAL A 159 7.13 8.15 22.39
C VAL A 159 7.56 9.26 21.45
N GLY A 160 7.92 10.41 21.99
CA GLY A 160 8.17 11.62 21.21
C GLY A 160 9.25 11.54 20.16
N SER A 161 10.29 10.72 20.36
CA SER A 161 11.38 10.50 19.41
C SER A 161 11.11 9.35 18.42
N GLY A 162 10.01 8.64 18.57
CA GLY A 162 9.74 7.43 17.79
C GLY A 162 10.58 6.24 18.25
N MET A 163 10.73 5.25 17.39
CA MET A 163 11.47 4.02 17.69
C MET A 163 12.99 4.23 17.84
N GLY A 164 13.55 5.33 17.40
CA GLY A 164 14.91 5.82 17.67
C GLY A 164 16.07 4.80 17.56
N GLY A 165 15.81 3.58 17.12
CA GLY A 165 16.78 2.48 16.98
C GLY A 165 17.28 1.87 18.28
N ARG A 166 16.83 2.37 19.39
CA ARG A 166 17.20 1.87 20.72
C ARG A 166 15.94 1.53 21.50
N MET A 167 15.80 0.28 21.87
CA MET A 167 14.62 -0.20 22.61
C MET A 167 14.45 0.49 23.98
N ASP A 168 15.52 1.04 24.58
CA ASP A 168 15.45 1.80 25.82
C ASP A 168 14.71 3.14 25.67
N VAL A 169 14.72 3.75 24.48
CA VAL A 169 13.98 4.97 24.20
C VAL A 169 12.47 4.74 24.34
N GLU A 170 11.99 3.59 23.90
CA GLU A 170 10.58 3.22 23.92
C GLU A 170 10.07 2.87 25.34
N GLN A 171 10.98 2.74 26.30
CA GLN A 171 10.63 2.56 27.73
C GLN A 171 10.41 3.89 28.46
N ASN A 172 10.67 5.04 27.81
CA ASN A 172 10.57 6.34 28.44
C ASN A 172 9.12 6.84 28.52
N THR A 173 8.40 6.40 29.54
CA THR A 173 7.01 6.82 29.75
C THR A 173 6.83 8.33 29.95
N LYS A 174 7.87 9.08 30.36
CA LYS A 174 7.80 10.54 30.49
C LYS A 174 7.71 11.25 29.14
N ASP A 175 8.16 10.59 28.08
CA ASP A 175 8.13 11.11 26.69
C ASP A 175 6.86 10.70 25.92
N MET A 176 6.02 9.86 26.50
CA MET A 176 4.72 9.47 25.95
C MET A 176 3.68 10.55 26.28
N ASP A 177 3.53 11.55 25.41
CA ASP A 177 2.65 12.70 25.60
C ASP A 177 1.44 12.64 24.66
N PRO A 178 0.25 12.25 25.14
CA PRO A 178 -0.95 12.12 24.31
C PRO A 178 -1.36 13.43 23.63
N ALA A 179 -1.26 14.54 24.34
CA ALA A 179 -1.70 15.85 23.83
C ALA A 179 -0.83 16.32 22.66
N ARG A 180 0.51 16.24 22.82
CA ARG A 180 1.46 16.60 21.75
C ARG A 180 1.37 15.64 20.57
N THR A 181 1.26 14.34 20.82
CA THR A 181 1.09 13.34 19.77
C THR A 181 -0.18 13.61 18.95
N ALA A 182 -1.31 13.84 19.63
CA ALA A 182 -2.56 14.17 18.97
C ALA A 182 -2.51 15.52 18.23
N GLU A 183 -1.80 16.52 18.76
CA GLU A 183 -1.60 17.81 18.09
C GLU A 183 -0.85 17.65 16.78
N VAL A 184 0.29 16.92 16.78
CA VAL A 184 1.07 16.67 15.56
C VAL A 184 0.27 15.84 14.57
N ALA A 185 -0.47 14.82 15.01
CA ALA A 185 -1.33 14.02 14.17
C ALA A 185 -2.39 14.87 13.46
N ARG A 186 -3.11 15.72 14.19
CA ARG A 186 -4.14 16.61 13.59
C ARG A 186 -3.55 17.64 12.61
N ARG A 187 -2.38 18.20 12.90
CA ARG A 187 -1.70 19.15 11.99
C ARG A 187 -1.22 18.50 10.70
N ASN A 188 -1.06 17.18 10.70
CA ASN A 188 -0.58 16.39 9.57
C ASN A 188 -1.57 15.28 9.18
N SER A 189 -2.87 15.55 9.33
CA SER A 189 -3.95 14.58 9.07
C SER A 189 -4.04 14.11 7.63
N ASP A 190 -3.32 14.75 6.71
CA ASP A 190 -3.16 14.33 5.33
C ASP A 190 -2.21 13.13 5.16
N VAL A 191 -1.38 12.84 6.15
CA VAL A 191 -0.38 11.75 6.09
C VAL A 191 -0.23 10.95 7.38
N VAL A 192 -0.74 11.45 8.53
CA VAL A 192 -0.74 10.69 9.78
C VAL A 192 -2.07 9.96 9.93
N VAL A 193 -2.02 8.64 9.92
CA VAL A 193 -3.19 7.77 9.87
C VAL A 193 -3.42 6.93 11.14
N GLY A 194 -2.51 7.01 12.11
CA GLY A 194 -2.64 6.27 13.36
C GLY A 194 -1.59 6.65 14.39
N ILE A 195 -1.69 6.02 15.56
CA ILE A 195 -0.69 6.08 16.63
C ILE A 195 -0.09 4.68 16.82
N LYS A 196 1.22 4.60 17.04
CA LYS A 196 1.93 3.34 17.30
C LYS A 196 2.37 3.24 18.75
N VAL A 197 2.16 2.09 19.35
CA VAL A 197 2.89 1.60 20.52
C VAL A 197 3.84 0.52 20.03
N ALA A 198 5.12 0.67 20.30
CA ALA A 198 6.13 -0.31 19.94
C ALA A 198 7.02 -0.64 21.14
N HIS A 199 7.29 -1.91 21.34
CA HIS A 199 8.33 -2.50 22.24
C HIS A 199 8.30 -2.03 23.72
N TYR A 200 7.19 -1.47 24.24
CA TYR A 200 7.13 -1.15 25.66
C TYR A 200 7.06 -2.43 26.50
N ALA A 201 8.07 -2.61 27.35
CA ALA A 201 8.27 -3.80 28.16
C ALA A 201 7.90 -3.63 29.65
N GLY A 202 7.45 -2.45 30.10
CA GLY A 202 7.05 -2.21 31.48
C GLY A 202 5.77 -2.97 31.89
N PRO A 203 5.51 -3.12 33.18
CA PRO A 203 4.35 -3.89 33.69
C PRO A 203 3.01 -3.12 33.60
N GLU A 204 3.05 -1.81 33.37
CA GLU A 204 1.86 -0.98 33.35
C GLU A 204 1.24 -0.85 31.98
N TRP A 205 -0.03 -0.52 31.90
CA TRP A 205 -0.74 -0.21 30.64
C TRP A 205 -0.44 1.18 30.07
N ILE A 206 0.42 1.95 30.71
CA ILE A 206 0.66 3.39 30.43
C ILE A 206 0.93 3.71 28.97
N ALA A 207 1.68 2.89 28.27
CA ALA A 207 2.00 3.12 26.85
C ALA A 207 0.75 2.95 25.97
N VAL A 208 -0.03 1.90 26.22
CA VAL A 208 -1.28 1.61 25.50
C VAL A 208 -2.32 2.67 25.82
N ASP A 209 -2.54 2.96 27.12
CA ASP A 209 -3.58 3.92 27.53
C ASP A 209 -3.32 5.32 26.98
N ARG A 210 -2.07 5.78 26.98
CA ARG A 210 -1.68 7.07 26.41
C ARG A 210 -1.81 7.11 24.89
N ALA A 211 -1.48 6.02 24.21
CA ALA A 211 -1.69 5.93 22.77
C ALA A 211 -3.18 5.96 22.42
N VAL A 212 -4.01 5.24 23.16
CA VAL A 212 -5.47 5.25 23.00
C VAL A 212 -6.06 6.64 23.31
N GLU A 213 -5.54 7.33 24.32
CA GLU A 213 -5.90 8.73 24.59
C GLU A 213 -5.56 9.62 23.41
N ALA A 214 -4.32 9.55 22.89
CA ALA A 214 -3.86 10.32 21.73
C ALA A 214 -4.70 10.01 20.47
N GLY A 215 -4.93 8.74 20.19
CA GLY A 215 -5.76 8.28 19.08
C GLY A 215 -7.21 8.76 19.19
N THR A 216 -7.77 8.78 20.41
CA THR A 216 -9.11 9.33 20.68
C THR A 216 -9.14 10.84 20.42
N MET A 217 -8.16 11.58 20.91
CA MET A 217 -8.06 13.02 20.69
C MET A 217 -7.90 13.38 19.21
N ALA A 218 -7.19 12.55 18.43
CA ALA A 218 -6.95 12.77 17.00
C ALA A 218 -7.99 12.11 16.08
N ASN A 219 -8.88 11.27 16.62
CA ASN A 219 -9.87 10.47 15.88
C ASN A 219 -9.23 9.53 14.84
N ILE A 220 -8.16 8.85 15.24
CA ILE A 220 -7.44 7.86 14.41
C ILE A 220 -7.20 6.57 15.21
N PRO A 221 -6.96 5.43 14.54
CA PRO A 221 -6.69 4.16 15.19
C PRO A 221 -5.35 4.16 15.93
N VAL A 222 -5.19 3.17 16.80
CA VAL A 222 -3.93 2.84 17.46
C VAL A 222 -3.50 1.46 16.98
N MET A 223 -2.23 1.31 16.59
CA MET A 223 -1.60 0.02 16.34
C MET A 223 -0.69 -0.33 17.54
N VAL A 224 -0.92 -1.49 18.12
CA VAL A 224 -0.13 -1.98 19.26
C VAL A 224 0.73 -3.18 18.83
N ASP A 225 2.03 -3.04 19.04
CA ASP A 225 3.01 -4.10 19.10
C ASP A 225 3.31 -4.38 20.58
N PHE A 226 2.99 -5.61 21.01
CA PHE A 226 3.04 -6.00 22.41
C PHE A 226 4.33 -6.76 22.69
N ALA A 227 5.44 -6.02 22.80
CA ALA A 227 6.81 -6.55 22.82
C ALA A 227 7.08 -7.60 23.90
N GLU A 228 6.47 -7.47 25.08
CA GLU A 228 6.70 -8.38 26.19
C GLU A 228 5.37 -8.76 26.86
N PHE A 229 5.11 -10.06 26.90
CA PHE A 229 3.93 -10.65 27.52
C PHE A 229 4.19 -10.83 29.03
N ARG A 230 3.48 -10.07 29.86
CA ARG A 230 3.63 -10.07 31.30
C ARG A 230 2.34 -10.48 32.00
N PRO A 231 2.42 -11.16 33.17
CA PRO A 231 1.23 -11.48 33.96
C PRO A 231 0.40 -10.25 34.36
N GLU A 232 1.09 -9.09 34.58
CA GLU A 232 0.45 -7.81 34.94
C GLU A 232 -0.28 -7.17 33.74
N ARG A 233 0.04 -7.59 32.53
CA ARG A 233 -0.57 -7.13 31.28
C ARG A 233 -1.05 -8.33 30.45
N PRO A 234 -2.11 -9.05 30.83
CA PRO A 234 -2.60 -10.18 30.06
C PRO A 234 -3.07 -9.76 28.68
N PHE A 235 -2.66 -10.48 27.65
CA PHE A 235 -3.04 -10.19 26.26
C PHE A 235 -4.57 -10.15 26.04
N GLN A 236 -5.30 -11.05 26.70
CA GLN A 236 -6.76 -11.02 26.66
C GLN A 236 -7.33 -9.68 27.17
N GLU A 237 -6.72 -9.09 28.18
CA GLU A 237 -7.15 -7.78 28.71
C GLU A 237 -6.85 -6.66 27.72
N LEU A 238 -5.70 -6.68 27.04
CA LEU A 238 -5.38 -5.74 25.96
C LEU A 238 -6.55 -5.65 24.96
N VAL A 239 -6.89 -6.79 24.34
CA VAL A 239 -7.84 -6.81 23.22
C VAL A 239 -9.31 -6.70 23.68
N LEU A 240 -9.63 -7.02 24.92
CA LEU A 240 -11.00 -6.92 25.43
C LEU A 240 -11.31 -5.62 26.17
N LYS A 241 -10.29 -4.90 26.70
CA LYS A 241 -10.54 -3.75 27.57
C LYS A 241 -9.82 -2.48 27.15
N HIS A 242 -8.54 -2.57 26.75
CA HIS A 242 -7.71 -1.40 26.48
C HIS A 242 -7.86 -0.87 25.05
N LEU A 243 -7.98 -1.77 24.05
CA LEU A 243 -8.19 -1.37 22.68
C LEU A 243 -9.64 -1.00 22.37
N ARG A 244 -9.83 0.00 21.50
CA ARG A 244 -11.12 0.46 21.00
C ARG A 244 -11.50 -0.29 19.72
N PRO A 245 -12.78 -0.36 19.33
CA PRO A 245 -13.16 -0.77 17.99
C PRO A 245 -12.41 0.07 16.93
N GLY A 246 -11.77 -0.61 15.96
CA GLY A 246 -10.93 0.00 14.95
C GLY A 246 -9.44 0.08 15.33
N ASP A 247 -9.07 -0.15 16.58
CA ASP A 247 -7.66 -0.29 16.95
C ASP A 247 -7.08 -1.63 16.47
N ILE A 248 -5.79 -1.63 16.17
CA ILE A 248 -5.07 -2.70 15.49
C ILE A 248 -4.10 -3.37 16.46
N TYR A 249 -4.17 -4.68 16.57
CA TYR A 249 -3.11 -5.48 17.15
C TYR A 249 -2.27 -6.09 16.01
N THR A 250 -0.98 -5.73 15.93
CA THR A 250 -0.05 -6.29 14.93
C THR A 250 0.76 -7.45 15.51
N HIS A 251 1.43 -8.21 14.66
CA HIS A 251 2.16 -9.44 15.02
C HIS A 251 1.26 -10.55 15.54
N GLN A 252 0.04 -10.69 14.97
CA GLN A 252 -0.92 -11.65 15.51
C GLN A 252 -0.42 -13.10 15.55
N TYR A 253 0.52 -13.49 14.68
CA TYR A 253 1.08 -14.84 14.62
C TYR A 253 2.45 -14.97 15.29
N LEU A 254 2.81 -14.03 16.16
CA LEU A 254 3.98 -14.14 17.02
C LEU A 254 3.81 -15.33 17.97
N GLN A 255 4.91 -16.05 18.26
CA GLN A 255 4.89 -17.30 19.03
C GLN A 255 4.33 -17.09 20.45
N GLU A 256 4.60 -15.94 21.06
CA GLU A 256 4.22 -15.57 22.42
C GLU A 256 2.76 -15.17 22.56
N VAL A 257 2.07 -14.85 21.45
CA VAL A 257 0.64 -14.51 21.48
C VAL A 257 -0.16 -15.71 21.97
N PRO A 258 -0.92 -15.61 23.08
CA PRO A 258 -1.74 -16.69 23.57
C PRO A 258 -2.97 -16.87 22.69
N MET A 259 -2.76 -17.42 21.50
CA MET A 259 -3.76 -17.61 20.46
C MET A 259 -4.41 -18.99 20.53
N LEU A 260 -3.61 -20.01 20.80
CA LEU A 260 -4.04 -21.39 20.77
C LEU A 260 -3.97 -22.02 22.18
N ASP A 261 -4.92 -22.86 22.49
CA ASP A 261 -4.88 -23.70 23.70
C ASP A 261 -3.94 -24.91 23.51
N ALA A 262 -3.81 -25.74 24.55
CA ALA A 262 -2.97 -26.94 24.52
C ALA A 262 -3.43 -27.99 23.48
N GLN A 263 -4.66 -27.91 22.99
CA GLN A 263 -5.23 -28.76 21.96
C GLN A 263 -5.13 -28.13 20.56
N GLY A 264 -4.51 -26.95 20.45
CA GLY A 264 -4.36 -26.20 19.21
C GLY A 264 -5.63 -25.49 18.75
N GLN A 265 -6.62 -25.29 19.64
CA GLN A 265 -7.84 -24.56 19.33
C GLN A 265 -7.65 -23.06 19.58
N VAL A 266 -8.20 -22.23 18.69
CA VAL A 266 -8.18 -20.78 18.85
C VAL A 266 -8.99 -20.38 20.10
N LEU A 267 -8.38 -19.59 20.95
CA LEU A 267 -8.99 -19.17 22.21
C LEU A 267 -10.21 -18.26 21.94
N PRO A 268 -11.37 -18.52 22.60
CA PRO A 268 -12.63 -17.85 22.29
C PRO A 268 -12.59 -16.32 22.39
N TYR A 269 -11.79 -15.77 23.31
CA TYR A 269 -11.69 -14.31 23.51
C TYR A 269 -11.18 -13.56 22.27
N LEU A 270 -10.47 -14.23 21.37
CA LEU A 270 -9.99 -13.63 20.12
C LEU A 270 -11.15 -13.34 19.15
N PHE A 271 -12.09 -14.29 19.05
CA PHE A 271 -13.31 -14.07 18.28
C PHE A 271 -14.20 -13.00 18.93
N GLU A 272 -14.23 -12.92 20.26
CA GLU A 272 -14.93 -11.86 20.99
C GLU A 272 -14.29 -10.50 20.70
N ALA A 273 -12.96 -10.39 20.76
CA ALA A 273 -12.23 -9.17 20.44
C ALA A 273 -12.53 -8.72 19.00
N ARG A 274 -12.48 -9.64 18.02
CA ARG A 274 -12.84 -9.33 16.63
C ARG A 274 -14.27 -8.85 16.50
N LYS A 275 -15.22 -9.50 17.19
CA LYS A 275 -16.64 -9.06 17.21
C LYS A 275 -16.80 -7.66 17.81
N ARG A 276 -15.92 -7.26 18.73
CA ARG A 276 -15.87 -5.88 19.26
C ARG A 276 -15.31 -4.89 18.25
N GLY A 277 -14.72 -5.35 17.13
CA GLY A 277 -14.10 -4.52 16.09
C GLY A 277 -12.61 -4.32 16.29
N ILE A 278 -11.93 -5.15 17.09
CA ILE A 278 -10.46 -5.17 17.13
C ILE A 278 -9.93 -5.80 15.85
N ILE A 279 -8.96 -5.15 15.24
CA ILE A 279 -8.30 -5.55 13.99
C ILE A 279 -7.05 -6.36 14.34
N PHE A 280 -6.87 -7.47 13.64
CA PHE A 280 -5.70 -8.34 13.79
C PHE A 280 -4.85 -8.30 12.53
N ASP A 281 -3.71 -7.67 12.63
CA ASP A 281 -2.75 -7.47 11.55
C ASP A 281 -1.58 -8.46 11.62
N VAL A 282 -1.05 -8.84 10.46
CA VAL A 282 0.02 -9.85 10.38
C VAL A 282 1.35 -9.33 10.90
N GLY A 283 1.85 -8.21 10.40
CA GLY A 283 3.15 -7.66 10.78
C GLY A 283 4.25 -8.73 10.79
N HIS A 284 4.58 -9.34 9.64
CA HIS A 284 5.42 -10.55 9.61
C HIS A 284 6.81 -10.35 10.25
N GLY A 285 7.50 -9.25 9.93
CA GLY A 285 8.81 -8.92 10.44
C GLY A 285 9.89 -9.99 10.25
N ALA A 286 11.00 -9.80 10.95
CA ALA A 286 12.06 -10.80 11.03
C ALA A 286 11.72 -11.91 12.04
N GLY A 287 11.02 -11.57 13.14
CA GLY A 287 10.80 -12.43 14.30
C GLY A 287 9.35 -12.75 14.64
N SER A 288 8.33 -12.24 13.93
CA SER A 288 6.96 -12.15 14.45
C SER A 288 5.93 -13.03 13.74
N PHE A 289 6.35 -13.99 12.94
CA PHE A 289 5.43 -14.87 12.20
C PHE A 289 5.82 -16.33 12.29
N PHE A 290 4.94 -17.17 12.85
CA PHE A 290 5.18 -18.58 13.03
C PHE A 290 4.07 -19.44 12.41
N PHE A 291 4.43 -20.40 11.53
CA PHE A 291 3.48 -21.34 10.93
C PHE A 291 2.71 -22.15 11.98
N ARG A 292 3.32 -22.40 13.15
CA ARG A 292 2.67 -23.11 14.25
C ARG A 292 1.49 -22.35 14.85
N GLN A 293 1.49 -21.02 14.73
CA GLN A 293 0.36 -20.16 15.12
C GLN A 293 -0.59 -19.97 13.92
N ALA A 294 -0.06 -19.56 12.77
CA ALA A 294 -0.86 -19.14 11.62
C ALA A 294 -1.72 -20.29 11.04
N ILE A 295 -1.11 -21.47 10.79
CA ILE A 295 -1.82 -22.58 10.11
C ILE A 295 -3.03 -23.07 10.91
N PRO A 296 -2.92 -23.41 12.21
CA PRO A 296 -4.08 -23.82 12.99
C PRO A 296 -5.15 -22.73 13.09
N ALA A 297 -4.76 -21.47 13.26
CA ALA A 297 -5.69 -20.35 13.38
C ALA A 297 -6.50 -20.15 12.09
N ILE A 298 -5.83 -20.13 10.92
CA ILE A 298 -6.47 -19.98 9.61
C ILE A 298 -7.46 -21.12 9.35
N ARG A 299 -7.07 -22.37 9.65
CA ARG A 299 -7.94 -23.55 9.49
C ARG A 299 -9.20 -23.51 10.32
N GLN A 300 -9.19 -22.76 11.41
CA GLN A 300 -10.35 -22.55 12.31
C GLN A 300 -11.10 -21.26 11.98
N GLY A 301 -10.77 -20.57 10.89
CA GLY A 301 -11.43 -19.34 10.46
C GLY A 301 -10.95 -18.07 11.15
N PHE A 302 -9.88 -18.16 11.96
CA PHE A 302 -9.24 -16.97 12.51
C PHE A 302 -8.16 -16.48 11.56
N VAL A 303 -8.59 -15.91 10.43
CA VAL A 303 -7.74 -15.32 9.39
C VAL A 303 -7.34 -13.88 9.78
N PRO A 304 -6.28 -13.29 9.21
CA PRO A 304 -5.95 -11.89 9.48
C PRO A 304 -6.98 -10.93 8.86
N ASP A 305 -7.12 -9.75 9.44
CA ASP A 305 -7.87 -8.65 8.86
C ASP A 305 -7.01 -7.94 7.80
N SER A 306 -5.73 -7.69 8.08
CA SER A 306 -4.74 -7.17 7.13
C SER A 306 -3.48 -8.03 7.06
N ILE A 307 -2.87 -8.07 5.88
CA ILE A 307 -1.58 -8.70 5.62
C ILE A 307 -0.57 -7.57 5.42
N SER A 308 0.33 -7.42 6.39
CA SER A 308 1.39 -6.42 6.38
C SER A 308 2.76 -7.05 6.61
N THR A 309 3.80 -6.42 6.12
CA THR A 309 5.12 -7.05 6.06
C THR A 309 6.00 -6.81 7.28
N ASP A 310 5.83 -5.69 7.95
CA ASP A 310 6.85 -5.16 8.85
C ASP A 310 8.22 -5.10 8.13
N LEU A 311 8.21 -4.44 6.95
CA LEU A 311 9.36 -4.37 6.06
C LEU A 311 10.45 -3.50 6.66
N HIS A 312 11.60 -4.10 6.85
CA HIS A 312 12.87 -3.46 7.21
C HIS A 312 14.02 -4.35 6.71
N ALA A 313 15.25 -3.88 6.79
CA ALA A 313 16.41 -4.59 6.21
C ALA A 313 16.53 -6.04 6.69
N ASP A 314 16.32 -6.29 7.98
CA ASP A 314 16.45 -7.63 8.54
C ASP A 314 15.32 -8.56 8.10
N SER A 315 14.07 -8.07 8.06
CA SER A 315 12.91 -8.86 7.66
C SER A 315 12.96 -9.27 6.19
N MET A 316 13.47 -8.40 5.30
CA MET A 316 13.68 -8.70 3.89
C MET A 316 14.66 -9.86 3.66
N ASN A 317 15.68 -9.95 4.50
CA ASN A 317 16.72 -10.98 4.41
C ASN A 317 16.37 -12.24 5.21
N ALA A 318 15.35 -12.18 6.07
CA ALA A 318 14.81 -13.30 6.83
C ALA A 318 13.68 -14.03 6.09
N GLY A 319 12.71 -14.56 6.81
CA GLY A 319 11.57 -15.32 6.26
C GLY A 319 10.56 -14.48 5.49
N MET A 320 10.42 -13.19 5.79
CA MET A 320 9.38 -12.30 5.24
C MET A 320 9.55 -12.10 3.72
N LYS A 321 10.68 -11.63 3.25
CA LYS A 321 11.07 -11.34 1.86
C LYS A 321 10.43 -10.06 1.31
N ASP A 322 9.16 -10.12 0.91
CA ASP A 322 8.35 -9.04 0.39
C ASP A 322 6.85 -9.35 0.52
N MET A 323 5.99 -8.39 0.18
CA MET A 323 4.54 -8.53 0.25
C MET A 323 4.03 -9.73 -0.56
N LEU A 324 4.52 -9.98 -1.78
CA LEU A 324 4.02 -11.07 -2.62
C LEU A 324 4.46 -12.44 -2.10
N ASN A 325 5.65 -12.55 -1.50
CA ASN A 325 6.07 -13.76 -0.80
C ASN A 325 5.15 -14.02 0.40
N LEU A 326 4.84 -12.98 1.17
CA LEU A 326 3.94 -13.09 2.31
C LEU A 326 2.52 -13.48 1.89
N MET A 327 1.93 -12.80 0.91
CA MET A 327 0.62 -13.17 0.34
C MET A 327 0.61 -14.62 -0.15
N SER A 328 1.71 -15.07 -0.77
CA SER A 328 1.85 -16.46 -1.24
C SER A 328 1.85 -17.46 -0.10
N LYS A 329 2.37 -17.12 1.09
CA LYS A 329 2.25 -17.98 2.29
C LYS A 329 0.79 -18.21 2.64
N PHE A 330 -0.02 -17.15 2.68
CA PHE A 330 -1.44 -17.24 3.02
C PHE A 330 -2.24 -18.08 2.01
N LEU A 331 -1.94 -17.97 0.71
CA LEU A 331 -2.52 -18.82 -0.32
C LEU A 331 -2.20 -20.30 -0.06
N ASN A 332 -0.97 -20.61 0.34
CA ASN A 332 -0.54 -22.01 0.60
C ASN A 332 -0.96 -22.49 2.00
N MET A 333 -1.40 -21.61 2.89
CA MET A 333 -2.04 -21.97 4.16
C MET A 333 -3.55 -22.20 4.03
N GLY A 334 -4.14 -21.91 2.85
CA GLY A 334 -5.52 -22.27 2.54
C GLY A 334 -6.48 -21.08 2.40
N MET A 335 -6.03 -19.85 2.49
CA MET A 335 -6.86 -18.69 2.13
C MET A 335 -7.12 -18.63 0.63
N SER A 336 -8.29 -18.12 0.24
CA SER A 336 -8.58 -17.87 -1.17
C SER A 336 -7.75 -16.71 -1.71
N LEU A 337 -7.54 -16.65 -3.03
CA LEU A 337 -6.85 -15.51 -3.64
C LEU A 337 -7.60 -14.19 -3.41
N ASP A 338 -8.93 -14.23 -3.51
CA ASP A 338 -9.78 -13.06 -3.33
C ASP A 338 -9.66 -12.52 -1.88
N ASP A 339 -9.63 -13.39 -0.87
CA ASP A 339 -9.43 -12.99 0.54
C ASP A 339 -8.02 -12.44 0.78
N VAL A 340 -6.98 -13.08 0.24
CA VAL A 340 -5.61 -12.59 0.36
C VAL A 340 -5.46 -11.20 -0.27
N ILE A 341 -6.07 -10.97 -1.44
CA ILE A 341 -6.10 -9.66 -2.08
C ILE A 341 -6.89 -8.66 -1.23
N ALA A 342 -8.06 -9.05 -0.69
CA ALA A 342 -8.83 -8.17 0.18
C ALA A 342 -8.04 -7.71 1.41
N CYS A 343 -7.33 -8.64 2.07
CA CYS A 343 -6.46 -8.37 3.22
C CYS A 343 -5.19 -7.57 2.88
N SER A 344 -4.88 -7.37 1.59
CA SER A 344 -3.73 -6.60 1.13
C SER A 344 -4.12 -5.34 0.34
N THR A 345 -5.42 -5.04 0.23
CA THR A 345 -5.94 -3.87 -0.51
C THR A 345 -7.04 -3.16 0.27
N TRP A 346 -8.27 -3.69 0.21
CA TRP A 346 -9.46 -3.03 0.76
C TRP A 346 -9.47 -2.96 2.29
N HIS A 347 -9.11 -4.04 2.97
CA HIS A 347 -9.12 -4.06 4.43
C HIS A 347 -8.11 -3.06 5.00
N PRO A 348 -6.79 -3.12 4.67
CA PRO A 348 -5.83 -2.17 5.21
C PRO A 348 -6.14 -0.71 4.81
N ALA A 349 -6.71 -0.46 3.62
CA ALA A 349 -7.13 0.88 3.23
C ALA A 349 -8.25 1.44 4.14
N ARG A 350 -9.21 0.59 4.54
CA ARG A 350 -10.25 0.95 5.51
C ARG A 350 -9.68 1.17 6.91
N GLU A 351 -8.76 0.34 7.32
CA GLU A 351 -8.13 0.40 8.65
C GLU A 351 -7.41 1.72 8.89
N ILE A 352 -6.90 2.33 7.82
CA ILE A 352 -6.25 3.64 7.85
C ILE A 352 -7.15 4.79 7.36
N HIS A 353 -8.46 4.56 7.16
CA HIS A 353 -9.46 5.52 6.69
C HIS A 353 -9.15 6.15 5.31
N HIS A 354 -8.56 5.37 4.40
CA HIS A 354 -8.21 5.75 3.03
C HIS A 354 -8.79 4.79 1.99
N GLU A 355 -10.11 4.60 2.05
CA GLU A 355 -10.85 3.63 1.23
C GLU A 355 -10.67 3.82 -0.28
N GLU A 356 -10.36 5.04 -0.72
CA GLU A 356 -10.10 5.36 -2.13
C GLU A 356 -8.84 4.70 -2.69
N LEU A 357 -7.98 4.15 -1.82
CA LEU A 357 -6.75 3.45 -2.21
C LEU A 357 -6.96 1.95 -2.41
N GLY A 358 -7.96 1.40 -1.73
CA GLY A 358 -8.21 -0.06 -1.67
C GLY A 358 -9.18 -0.59 -2.72
N SER A 359 -9.54 0.18 -3.75
CA SER A 359 -10.52 -0.24 -4.77
C SER A 359 -10.24 0.31 -6.15
N LEU A 360 -10.83 -0.35 -7.18
CA LEU A 360 -10.85 0.12 -8.56
C LEU A 360 -12.17 0.84 -8.90
N SER A 361 -12.86 1.39 -7.90
CA SER A 361 -14.06 2.20 -8.13
C SER A 361 -13.75 3.40 -9.02
N VAL A 362 -14.68 3.78 -9.89
CA VAL A 362 -14.53 5.00 -10.70
C VAL A 362 -14.30 6.19 -9.78
N GLY A 363 -13.26 6.97 -10.07
CA GLY A 363 -12.82 8.10 -9.26
C GLY A 363 -11.82 7.75 -8.14
N SER A 364 -11.58 6.48 -7.83
CA SER A 364 -10.52 6.05 -6.93
C SER A 364 -9.13 6.38 -7.48
N ALA A 365 -8.12 6.36 -6.64
CA ALA A 365 -6.73 6.51 -7.07
C ALA A 365 -6.38 5.49 -8.17
N ALA A 366 -5.68 5.93 -9.20
CA ALA A 366 -5.20 5.04 -10.26
C ALA A 366 -3.93 4.31 -9.81
N ASP A 367 -4.07 3.56 -8.75
CA ASP A 367 -3.06 2.66 -8.17
C ASP A 367 -3.49 1.23 -8.45
N VAL A 368 -2.70 0.50 -9.23
CA VAL A 368 -3.06 -0.84 -9.71
C VAL A 368 -1.86 -1.76 -9.60
N ALA A 369 -2.08 -2.98 -9.11
CA ALA A 369 -1.12 -4.06 -9.19
C ALA A 369 -1.62 -5.12 -10.19
N VAL A 370 -0.74 -5.51 -11.10
CA VAL A 370 -0.97 -6.63 -12.03
C VAL A 370 -0.08 -7.78 -11.60
N LEU A 371 -0.70 -8.89 -11.26
CA LEU A 371 -0.06 -10.03 -10.63
C LEU A 371 -0.19 -11.29 -11.48
N ARG A 372 0.85 -12.10 -11.48
CA ARG A 372 0.83 -13.46 -12.03
C ARG A 372 0.78 -14.48 -10.89
N LEU A 373 -0.13 -15.42 -10.97
CA LEU A 373 -0.12 -16.60 -10.11
C LEU A 373 0.66 -17.72 -10.80
N VAL A 374 1.78 -18.10 -10.21
CA VAL A 374 2.66 -19.17 -10.73
C VAL A 374 2.41 -20.43 -9.96
N HIS A 375 2.24 -21.55 -10.67
CA HIS A 375 2.16 -22.89 -10.11
C HIS A 375 3.51 -23.62 -10.22
N GLY A 376 3.95 -24.28 -9.12
CA GLY A 376 5.25 -24.93 -9.09
C GLY A 376 5.54 -25.58 -7.74
N LYS A 377 6.82 -25.79 -7.46
CA LYS A 377 7.29 -26.28 -6.15
C LYS A 377 8.05 -25.15 -5.47
N PHE A 378 7.46 -24.61 -4.41
CA PHE A 378 8.02 -23.52 -3.65
C PHE A 378 8.27 -23.90 -2.20
N GLY A 379 9.16 -23.18 -1.53
CA GLY A 379 9.40 -23.29 -0.11
C GLY A 379 9.27 -21.91 0.55
N PHE A 380 8.48 -21.83 1.61
CA PHE A 380 8.29 -20.63 2.40
C PHE A 380 8.86 -20.82 3.80
N VAL A 381 9.44 -19.79 4.36
CA VAL A 381 10.13 -19.86 5.66
C VAL A 381 9.45 -18.90 6.63
N ASP A 382 9.23 -19.34 7.87
CA ASP A 382 8.74 -18.51 8.96
C ASP A 382 9.87 -17.89 9.79
N SER A 383 9.53 -17.13 10.81
CA SER A 383 10.51 -16.50 11.71
C SER A 383 11.30 -17.50 12.57
N GLY A 384 10.78 -18.71 12.76
CA GLY A 384 11.47 -19.82 13.43
C GLY A 384 12.36 -20.65 12.49
N HIS A 385 12.62 -20.16 11.26
CA HIS A 385 13.37 -20.89 10.22
C HIS A 385 12.74 -22.24 9.82
N LEU A 386 11.44 -22.43 10.09
CA LEU A 386 10.73 -23.61 9.63
C LEU A 386 10.22 -23.41 8.19
N ARG A 387 10.28 -24.49 7.40
CA ARG A 387 9.87 -24.47 6.00
C ARG A 387 8.47 -25.06 5.82
N MET A 388 7.63 -24.32 5.11
CA MET A 388 6.38 -24.82 4.53
C MET A 388 6.56 -25.03 3.03
N ASN A 389 6.11 -26.17 2.49
CA ASN A 389 6.04 -26.41 1.05
C ASN A 389 4.75 -25.79 0.50
N GLY A 390 4.84 -25.23 -0.70
CA GLY A 390 3.70 -24.68 -1.40
C GLY A 390 3.74 -24.95 -2.89
N ASP A 391 2.62 -24.77 -3.55
CA ASP A 391 2.45 -24.96 -5.00
C ASP A 391 2.07 -23.68 -5.76
N LYS A 392 1.90 -22.56 -5.04
CA LYS A 392 1.47 -21.25 -5.58
C LYS A 392 2.40 -20.16 -5.15
N MET A 393 2.72 -19.25 -6.09
CA MET A 393 3.50 -18.04 -5.80
C MET A 393 2.97 -16.87 -6.64
N LEU A 394 2.81 -15.72 -6.02
CA LEU A 394 2.47 -14.47 -6.70
C LEU A 394 3.75 -13.76 -7.17
N VAL A 395 3.68 -13.18 -8.36
CA VAL A 395 4.75 -12.39 -8.98
C VAL A 395 4.15 -11.07 -9.46
N GLY A 396 4.81 -9.95 -9.20
CA GLY A 396 4.40 -8.63 -9.67
C GLY A 396 4.83 -8.39 -11.12
N GLU A 397 3.87 -8.31 -12.02
CA GLU A 397 4.13 -8.09 -13.45
C GLU A 397 4.20 -6.60 -13.80
N LEU A 398 3.20 -5.85 -13.35
CA LEU A 398 3.11 -4.41 -13.61
C LEU A 398 2.56 -3.71 -12.37
N THR A 399 3.07 -2.51 -12.09
CA THR A 399 2.52 -1.65 -11.06
C THR A 399 2.28 -0.25 -11.61
N VAL A 400 1.06 0.23 -11.40
CA VAL A 400 0.65 1.60 -11.75
C VAL A 400 0.46 2.37 -10.45
N ARG A 401 1.07 3.56 -10.34
CA ARG A 401 0.94 4.48 -9.22
C ARG A 401 0.57 5.87 -9.73
N ASP A 402 -0.55 6.42 -9.24
CA ASP A 402 -1.08 7.70 -9.74
C ASP A 402 -1.24 7.73 -11.28
N GLY A 403 -1.69 6.61 -11.86
CA GLY A 403 -1.90 6.49 -13.30
C GLY A 403 -0.62 6.36 -14.13
N LYS A 404 0.54 6.18 -13.51
CA LYS A 404 1.82 5.99 -14.20
C LYS A 404 2.35 4.59 -13.92
N ILE A 405 2.86 3.93 -14.95
CA ILE A 405 3.59 2.69 -14.78
C ILE A 405 4.89 2.99 -14.05
N VAL A 406 5.10 2.34 -12.91
CA VAL A 406 6.28 2.51 -12.04
C VAL A 406 7.11 1.24 -11.92
N TRP A 407 6.54 0.12 -12.31
CA TRP A 407 7.19 -1.18 -12.43
C TRP A 407 6.62 -1.95 -13.60
N ASP A 408 7.49 -2.58 -14.38
CA ASP A 408 7.14 -3.44 -15.51
C ASP A 408 8.21 -4.52 -15.62
N LEU A 409 7.90 -5.72 -15.11
CA LEU A 409 8.86 -6.82 -15.00
C LEU A 409 9.32 -7.34 -16.36
N ASN A 410 8.37 -7.45 -17.29
CA ASN A 410 8.59 -8.11 -18.59
C ASN A 410 8.48 -7.14 -19.78
N GLY A 411 8.49 -5.82 -19.54
CA GLY A 411 8.46 -4.82 -20.60
C GLY A 411 7.13 -4.79 -21.37
N MET A 412 6.01 -5.10 -20.69
CA MET A 412 4.68 -5.13 -21.32
C MET A 412 4.25 -3.78 -21.90
N SER A 413 4.76 -2.68 -21.32
CA SER A 413 4.57 -1.31 -21.81
C SER A 413 5.65 -0.84 -22.79
N ALA A 414 6.72 -1.60 -22.95
CA ALA A 414 7.83 -1.23 -23.79
C ALA A 414 7.55 -1.55 -25.28
N ARG A 415 8.17 -0.78 -26.16
CA ARG A 415 8.14 -1.08 -27.59
C ARG A 415 9.17 -2.17 -27.89
N ASP A 416 8.79 -3.10 -28.76
CA ASP A 416 9.70 -4.09 -29.29
C ASP A 416 10.85 -3.39 -30.08
N TRP A 417 12.08 -3.59 -29.64
CA TRP A 417 13.25 -2.92 -30.21
C TRP A 417 13.45 -3.26 -31.71
N GLU A 418 13.02 -4.45 -32.14
CA GLU A 418 13.12 -4.87 -33.54
C GLU A 418 12.14 -4.12 -34.45
N LYS A 419 11.03 -3.60 -33.87
CA LYS A 419 10.00 -2.85 -34.59
C LYS A 419 10.27 -1.34 -34.64
N VAL A 420 11.21 -0.86 -33.82
CA VAL A 420 11.64 0.55 -33.84
C VAL A 420 12.80 0.67 -34.81
N LYS A 421 12.53 1.14 -36.06
CA LYS A 421 13.62 1.48 -37.00
C LYS A 421 14.50 2.53 -36.33
N GLY A 422 15.80 2.23 -36.24
CA GLY A 422 16.76 3.09 -35.58
C GLY A 422 16.71 4.54 -36.08
N ASN A 423 16.83 5.46 -35.12
CA ASN A 423 17.10 6.88 -35.42
C ASN A 423 18.54 7.04 -35.89
#